data_9114854af3928560b60ac95eefe0f347
#
_entry.id   9114854af3928560b60ac95eefe0f347
#
_cell.length_a   1.000
_cell.length_b   1.000
_cell.length_c   1.000
_cell.angle_alpha   90.00
_cell.angle_beta   90.00
_cell.angle_gamma   90.00
#
_symmetry.space_group_name_H-M   'P 1'
#
loop_
_entity.id
_entity.type
_entity.pdbx_description
1 polymer ?
#
loop_
_entity_poly.entity_id
_entity_poly.type
_entity_poly.pdbx_seq_one_letter_code
_entity_poly.pdbx_strand_id
1 'polypeptide(L)'
;MPTLKYATNEAELKKLVSLFLKAETDIINTIGRLRSAGNVDYAQVAALERVQAILRQLENDAWTYSRKAIEKMFYVRVPEARRIEGETTKKHLRGYLNAAELTTEQYAIIDQLVANLMGEITDATLTAYATVESALIGRIEPDVYRRVGLEQVALRQATGQGVYKQLPQFVEALRREGVTAFVDKAGRHWSLHTYCSMVSRTTSRQAEVLASLTADPEQDLYRITRTGTTCALCAPYEGRVYSKSGTNPDYPPLADAFGKQDPNGPDTLTNTWLNIHPGCLHSIHSFTEAGRSAEEVQQIKDFSNPAKNPYSRDPRSQKQIEAYRAKEQARAKWLREYRSWESYRLTLGDKVPKTFATFQKHRAADDEKWKTWRKLYREANAESSA
;
A
#
# COMPACT_ATOMS: atom_id res chain seq x y z
N MET A 1 20.21 2.84 -21.47
CA MET A 1 20.46 3.28 -20.09
C MET A 1 20.10 2.13 -19.17
N PRO A 2 20.95 1.68 -18.23
CA PRO A 2 20.58 0.64 -17.31
C PRO A 2 19.50 1.18 -16.39
N THR A 3 18.35 0.55 -16.41
CA THR A 3 17.28 0.76 -15.44
C THR A 3 17.85 0.48 -14.04
N LEU A 4 18.06 1.53 -13.25
CA LEU A 4 18.38 1.41 -11.84
C LEU A 4 17.30 0.52 -11.20
N LYS A 5 17.71 -0.63 -10.68
CA LYS A 5 16.83 -1.55 -9.99
C LYS A 5 16.37 -0.88 -8.69
N TYR A 6 15.15 -0.39 -8.66
CA TYR A 6 14.43 0.08 -7.47
C TYR A 6 14.15 -1.06 -6.46
N ALA A 7 15.11 -1.97 -6.28
CA ALA A 7 14.88 -3.26 -5.65
C ALA A 7 15.00 -3.28 -4.13
N THR A 8 15.42 -2.19 -3.47
CA THR A 8 15.91 -2.30 -2.10
C THR A 8 14.87 -2.16 -1.01
N ASN A 9 13.74 -1.48 -1.27
CA ASN A 9 12.69 -1.30 -0.27
C ASN A 9 11.40 -2.08 -0.57
N GLU A 10 11.26 -2.62 -1.76
CA GLU A 10 10.04 -3.32 -2.15
C GLU A 10 9.81 -4.61 -1.33
N ALA A 11 10.88 -5.24 -0.84
CA ALA A 11 10.79 -6.45 -0.04
C ALA A 11 10.25 -6.15 1.37
N GLU A 12 10.75 -5.13 2.05
CA GLU A 12 10.27 -4.70 3.37
C GLU A 12 8.85 -4.16 3.28
N LEU A 13 8.55 -3.35 2.26
CA LEU A 13 7.21 -2.84 2.03
C LEU A 13 6.21 -3.97 1.71
N LYS A 14 6.59 -4.97 0.93
CA LYS A 14 5.76 -6.17 0.69
C LYS A 14 5.49 -6.95 1.96
N LYS A 15 6.50 -7.09 2.85
CA LYS A 15 6.30 -7.72 4.15
C LYS A 15 5.31 -6.94 4.99
N LEU A 16 5.48 -5.62 5.11
CA LEU A 16 4.56 -4.76 5.86
C LEU A 16 3.13 -4.88 5.32
N VAL A 17 2.94 -4.78 4.01
CA VAL A 17 1.63 -4.95 3.35
C VAL A 17 1.03 -6.34 3.64
N SER A 18 1.84 -7.40 3.68
CA SER A 18 1.36 -8.76 3.98
C SER A 18 0.91 -8.92 5.43
N LEU A 19 1.49 -8.17 6.38
CA LEU A 19 1.04 -8.15 7.78
C LEU A 19 -0.37 -7.58 7.91
N PHE A 20 -0.67 -6.48 7.22
CA PHE A 20 -2.01 -5.89 7.23
C PHE A 20 -3.07 -6.82 6.64
N LEU A 21 -2.75 -7.49 5.52
CA LEU A 21 -3.64 -8.45 4.91
C LEU A 21 -3.90 -9.66 5.83
N LYS A 22 -2.84 -10.16 6.48
CA LYS A 22 -2.93 -11.24 7.45
C LYS A 22 -3.79 -10.86 8.65
N ALA A 23 -3.57 -9.67 9.23
CA ALA A 23 -4.34 -9.20 10.37
C ALA A 23 -5.83 -9.05 10.03
N GLU A 24 -6.17 -8.44 8.89
CA GLU A 24 -7.55 -8.34 8.40
C GLU A 24 -8.19 -9.73 8.27
N THR A 25 -7.47 -10.69 7.71
CA THR A 25 -7.92 -12.08 7.57
C THR A 25 -8.15 -12.75 8.92
N ASP A 26 -7.20 -12.63 9.85
CA ASP A 26 -7.27 -13.24 11.16
C ASP A 26 -8.43 -12.65 11.99
N ILE A 27 -8.71 -11.34 11.87
CA ILE A 27 -9.86 -10.68 12.49
C ILE A 27 -11.17 -11.27 11.95
N ILE A 28 -11.33 -11.28 10.62
CA ILE A 28 -12.55 -11.80 9.99
C ILE A 28 -12.79 -13.27 10.36
N ASN A 29 -11.72 -14.09 10.38
CA ASN A 29 -11.81 -15.49 10.78
C ASN A 29 -12.19 -15.65 12.26
N THR A 30 -11.71 -14.77 13.14
CA THR A 30 -12.06 -14.77 14.56
C THR A 30 -13.55 -14.49 14.74
N ILE A 31 -14.08 -13.49 14.06
CA ILE A 31 -15.50 -13.13 14.08
C ILE A 31 -16.35 -14.26 13.47
N GLY A 32 -15.92 -14.80 12.34
CA GLY A 32 -16.64 -15.86 11.64
C GLY A 32 -16.82 -17.15 12.47
N ARG A 33 -15.86 -17.47 13.34
CA ARG A 33 -15.90 -18.67 14.20
C ARG A 33 -16.82 -18.52 15.43
N LEU A 34 -17.23 -17.31 15.79
CA LEU A 34 -18.09 -17.07 16.96
C LEU A 34 -19.42 -17.82 16.91
N ARG A 35 -19.96 -18.06 15.69
CA ARG A 35 -21.24 -18.75 15.53
C ARG A 35 -21.23 -20.22 15.96
N SER A 36 -20.06 -20.83 16.11
CA SER A 36 -19.93 -22.22 16.53
C SER A 36 -19.89 -22.42 18.04
N ALA A 37 -19.77 -21.33 18.81
CA ALA A 37 -19.75 -21.38 20.27
C ALA A 37 -21.16 -21.21 20.83
N GLY A 38 -21.65 -22.19 21.54
CA GLY A 38 -23.02 -22.24 22.07
C GLY A 38 -23.36 -21.19 23.17
N ASN A 39 -22.38 -20.44 23.67
CA ASN A 39 -22.55 -19.35 24.64
C ASN A 39 -22.07 -18.03 24.01
N VAL A 40 -23.02 -17.22 23.54
CA VAL A 40 -22.76 -16.07 22.66
C VAL A 40 -21.98 -14.98 23.41
N ASP A 41 -22.34 -14.65 24.65
CA ASP A 41 -21.74 -13.51 25.36
C ASP A 41 -20.26 -13.75 25.74
N TYR A 42 -19.95 -14.90 26.29
CA TYR A 42 -18.57 -15.25 26.62
C TYR A 42 -17.69 -15.40 25.36
N ALA A 43 -18.25 -15.98 24.31
CA ALA A 43 -17.56 -16.13 23.04
C ALA A 43 -17.27 -14.78 22.36
N GLN A 44 -18.15 -13.78 22.52
CA GLN A 44 -17.93 -12.41 22.02
C GLN A 44 -16.77 -11.72 22.73
N VAL A 45 -16.71 -11.81 24.07
CA VAL A 45 -15.60 -11.24 24.86
C VAL A 45 -14.27 -11.88 24.45
N ALA A 46 -14.19 -13.19 24.39
CA ALA A 46 -12.98 -13.91 23.97
C ALA A 46 -12.55 -13.56 22.53
N ALA A 47 -13.50 -13.30 21.64
CA ALA A 47 -13.20 -12.86 20.28
C ALA A 47 -12.67 -11.44 20.23
N LEU A 48 -13.22 -10.51 21.02
CA LEU A 48 -12.71 -9.14 21.13
C LEU A 48 -11.30 -9.11 21.70
N GLU A 49 -11.01 -9.88 22.74
CA GLU A 49 -9.65 -10.04 23.27
C GLU A 49 -8.68 -10.55 22.21
N ARG A 50 -9.12 -11.53 21.40
CA ARG A 50 -8.30 -12.07 20.31
C ARG A 50 -8.09 -11.05 19.19
N VAL A 51 -9.10 -10.28 18.82
CA VAL A 51 -8.98 -9.19 17.85
C VAL A 51 -8.00 -8.13 18.35
N GLN A 52 -8.10 -7.76 19.63
CA GLN A 52 -7.16 -6.81 20.24
C GLN A 52 -5.72 -7.35 20.23
N ALA A 53 -5.52 -8.62 20.52
CA ALA A 53 -4.20 -9.25 20.45
C ALA A 53 -3.63 -9.25 19.02
N ILE A 54 -4.46 -9.52 18.00
CA ILE A 54 -4.07 -9.45 16.57
C ILE A 54 -3.63 -8.03 16.21
N LEU A 55 -4.38 -7.01 16.61
CA LEU A 55 -4.09 -5.62 16.29
C LEU A 55 -2.83 -5.12 17.02
N ARG A 56 -2.63 -5.46 18.30
CA ARG A 56 -1.38 -5.17 19.04
C ARG A 56 -0.15 -5.83 18.38
N GLN A 57 -0.28 -7.08 17.97
CA GLN A 57 0.81 -7.76 17.26
C GLN A 57 1.11 -7.08 15.93
N LEU A 58 0.08 -6.67 15.19
CA LEU A 58 0.23 -5.91 13.95
C LEU A 58 1.01 -4.60 14.16
N GLU A 59 0.67 -3.83 15.20
CA GLU A 59 1.35 -2.56 15.52
C GLU A 59 2.84 -2.79 15.86
N ASN A 60 3.15 -3.82 16.66
CA ASN A 60 4.53 -4.17 17.00
C ASN A 60 5.35 -4.59 15.77
N ASP A 61 4.77 -5.43 14.93
CA ASP A 61 5.41 -5.87 13.69
C ASP A 61 5.57 -4.69 12.71
N ALA A 62 4.54 -3.85 12.59
CA ALA A 62 4.57 -2.67 11.73
C ALA A 62 5.64 -1.68 12.16
N TRP A 63 5.81 -1.42 13.45
CA TRP A 63 6.89 -0.59 13.99
C TRP A 63 8.26 -1.08 13.54
N THR A 64 8.53 -2.36 13.73
CA THR A 64 9.82 -2.98 13.40
C THR A 64 10.15 -2.87 11.91
N TYR A 65 9.16 -3.17 11.05
CA TYR A 65 9.38 -3.14 9.60
C TYR A 65 9.37 -1.72 9.03
N SER A 66 8.57 -0.82 9.57
CA SER A 66 8.50 0.58 9.12
C SER A 66 9.81 1.30 9.36
N ARG A 67 10.36 1.21 10.58
CA ARG A 67 11.65 1.84 10.91
C ARG A 67 12.77 1.32 10.01
N LYS A 68 12.91 0.00 9.90
CA LYS A 68 13.90 -0.62 9.01
C LYS A 68 13.77 -0.18 7.56
N ALA A 69 12.54 -0.09 7.05
CA ALA A 69 12.30 0.28 5.67
C ALA A 69 12.67 1.74 5.40
N ILE A 70 12.30 2.65 6.32
CA ILE A 70 12.58 4.08 6.19
C ILE A 70 14.08 4.37 6.36
N GLU A 71 14.73 3.83 7.39
CA GLU A 71 16.19 3.99 7.56
C GLU A 71 16.97 3.49 6.34
N LYS A 72 16.67 2.29 5.88
CA LYS A 72 17.32 1.71 4.70
C LYS A 72 17.15 2.59 3.47
N MET A 73 16.02 3.28 3.35
CA MET A 73 15.79 4.22 2.27
C MET A 73 16.79 5.38 2.31
N PHE A 74 17.02 5.97 3.48
CA PHE A 74 18.00 7.04 3.65
C PHE A 74 19.43 6.56 3.38
N TYR A 75 19.82 5.39 3.91
CA TYR A 75 21.15 4.82 3.65
C TYR A 75 21.43 4.52 2.18
N VAL A 76 20.40 4.23 1.40
CA VAL A 76 20.54 4.00 -0.05
C VAL A 76 20.47 5.29 -0.84
N ARG A 77 19.51 6.16 -0.53
CA ARG A 77 19.20 7.34 -1.35
C ARG A 77 20.13 8.52 -1.11
N VAL A 78 20.59 8.75 0.11
CA VAL A 78 21.51 9.86 0.39
C VAL A 78 22.79 9.75 -0.45
N PRO A 79 23.49 8.59 -0.50
CA PRO A 79 24.63 8.44 -1.38
C PRO A 79 24.29 8.50 -2.88
N GLU A 80 23.13 7.98 -3.30
CA GLU A 80 22.69 8.04 -4.69
C GLU A 80 22.37 9.47 -5.14
N ALA A 81 21.76 10.28 -4.28
CA ALA A 81 21.37 11.65 -4.59
C ALA A 81 22.56 12.61 -4.66
N ARG A 82 23.65 12.33 -3.92
CA ARG A 82 24.93 13.05 -4.04
C ARG A 82 25.65 12.77 -5.36
N ARG A 83 25.15 11.81 -6.14
CA ARG A 83 25.70 11.42 -7.42
C ARG A 83 25.10 12.30 -8.52
N ILE A 84 25.94 13.15 -9.10
CA ILE A 84 25.55 13.99 -10.23
C ILE A 84 25.32 13.10 -11.45
N GLU A 85 24.21 13.32 -12.17
CA GLU A 85 23.88 12.63 -13.42
C GLU A 85 24.98 12.91 -14.46
N GLY A 86 25.76 11.88 -14.83
CA GLY A 86 26.89 12.01 -15.78
C GLY A 86 28.24 11.52 -15.23
N GLU A 87 28.42 11.38 -13.93
CA GLU A 87 29.65 10.80 -13.36
C GLU A 87 29.64 9.27 -13.46
N THR A 88 30.43 8.74 -14.41
CA THR A 88 30.42 7.30 -14.78
C THR A 88 31.55 6.49 -14.16
N THR A 89 32.10 6.80 -13.03
CA THR A 89 33.17 5.99 -12.48
C THR A 89 32.72 5.12 -11.30
N LYS A 90 32.75 3.79 -11.51
CA LYS A 90 32.54 2.75 -10.49
C LYS A 90 33.38 2.95 -9.21
N LYS A 91 34.47 3.72 -9.27
CA LYS A 91 35.37 3.98 -8.16
C LYS A 91 34.77 4.95 -7.14
N HIS A 92 34.01 5.97 -7.58
CA HIS A 92 33.28 6.87 -6.70
C HIS A 92 32.10 6.17 -6.00
N LEU A 93 31.38 5.25 -6.65
CA LEU A 93 30.28 4.47 -6.07
C LEU A 93 30.68 3.75 -4.77
N ARG A 94 31.84 3.09 -4.72
CA ARG A 94 32.32 2.37 -3.53
C ARG A 94 32.66 3.31 -2.38
N GLY A 95 33.21 4.48 -2.65
CA GLY A 95 33.53 5.49 -1.64
C GLY A 95 32.28 6.06 -0.97
N TYR A 96 31.25 6.36 -1.76
CA TYR A 96 29.97 6.89 -1.24
C TYR A 96 29.15 5.86 -0.47
N LEU A 97 29.14 4.61 -0.88
CA LEU A 97 28.43 3.52 -0.17
C LEU A 97 29.03 3.21 1.21
N ASN A 98 30.34 3.47 1.39
CA ASN A 98 31.03 3.24 2.66
C ASN A 98 31.03 4.48 3.59
N ALA A 99 30.59 5.65 3.14
CA ALA A 99 30.72 6.92 3.85
C ALA A 99 29.36 7.56 4.23
N ALA A 100 28.25 6.84 4.12
CA ALA A 100 26.94 7.39 4.44
C ALA A 100 26.64 7.29 5.95
N GLU A 101 27.33 8.08 6.75
CA GLU A 101 26.79 8.47 8.04
C GLU A 101 25.65 9.47 7.78
N LEU A 102 24.47 9.14 8.23
CA LEU A 102 23.32 10.04 8.18
C LEU A 102 23.54 11.19 9.17
N THR A 103 23.10 12.38 8.82
CA THR A 103 23.16 13.54 9.71
C THR A 103 22.11 13.43 10.82
N THR A 104 22.30 14.19 11.90
CA THR A 104 21.30 14.31 12.98
C THR A 104 19.94 14.74 12.44
N GLU A 105 19.92 15.67 11.47
CA GLU A 105 18.70 16.11 10.79
C GLU A 105 18.00 14.97 10.05
N GLN A 106 18.76 14.15 9.31
CA GLN A 106 18.22 12.99 8.60
C GLN A 106 17.65 11.95 9.57
N TYR A 107 18.29 11.69 10.71
CA TYR A 107 17.73 10.83 11.75
C TYR A 107 16.45 11.41 12.35
N ALA A 108 16.37 12.71 12.59
CA ALA A 108 15.15 13.37 13.07
C ALA A 108 14.00 13.24 12.06
N ILE A 109 14.28 13.35 10.76
CA ILE A 109 13.30 13.13 9.69
C ILE A 109 12.83 11.68 9.68
N ILE A 110 13.73 10.71 9.82
CA ILE A 110 13.39 9.28 9.91
C ILE A 110 12.43 9.03 11.08
N ASP A 111 12.77 9.54 12.26
CA ASP A 111 11.96 9.39 13.46
C ASP A 111 10.57 10.02 13.28
N GLN A 112 10.48 11.20 12.66
CA GLN A 112 9.21 11.85 12.36
C GLN A 112 8.36 11.04 11.36
N LEU A 113 8.97 10.52 10.29
CA LEU A 113 8.27 9.69 9.30
C LEU A 113 7.74 8.38 9.91
N VAL A 114 8.54 7.74 10.77
CA VAL A 114 8.13 6.54 11.49
C VAL A 114 6.97 6.85 12.43
N ALA A 115 7.07 7.94 13.21
CA ALA A 115 6.01 8.37 14.12
C ALA A 115 4.71 8.68 13.39
N ASN A 116 4.77 9.41 12.28
CA ASN A 116 3.59 9.71 11.45
C ASN A 116 2.95 8.45 10.88
N LEU A 117 3.76 7.53 10.31
CA LEU A 117 3.26 6.26 9.77
C LEU A 117 2.60 5.41 10.85
N MET A 118 3.23 5.33 12.03
CA MET A 118 2.68 4.56 13.14
C MET A 118 1.40 5.19 13.70
N GLY A 119 1.31 6.54 13.75
CA GLY A 119 0.08 7.24 14.09
C GLY A 119 -1.08 6.85 13.19
N GLU A 120 -0.89 6.87 11.87
CA GLU A 120 -1.91 6.47 10.89
C GLU A 120 -2.30 4.98 11.02
N ILE A 121 -1.34 4.10 11.32
CA ILE A 121 -1.61 2.67 11.53
C ILE A 121 -2.40 2.47 12.84
N THR A 122 -2.01 3.13 13.92
CA THR A 122 -2.70 3.05 15.21
C THR A 122 -4.13 3.58 15.10
N ASP A 123 -4.36 4.71 14.45
CA ASP A 123 -5.71 5.24 14.21
C ASP A 123 -6.56 4.25 13.41
N ALA A 124 -5.99 3.62 12.40
CA ALA A 124 -6.68 2.60 11.61
C ALA A 124 -7.01 1.33 12.43
N THR A 125 -6.09 0.87 13.28
CA THR A 125 -6.32 -0.31 14.15
C THR A 125 -7.34 -0.04 15.23
N LEU A 126 -7.32 1.14 15.86
CA LEU A 126 -8.32 1.56 16.85
C LEU A 126 -9.71 1.64 16.24
N THR A 127 -9.82 2.23 15.04
CA THR A 127 -11.10 2.33 14.34
C THR A 127 -11.60 0.96 13.88
N ALA A 128 -10.71 0.09 13.39
CA ALA A 128 -11.06 -1.28 13.06
C ALA A 128 -11.55 -2.07 14.29
N TYR A 129 -10.90 -1.88 15.45
CA TYR A 129 -11.34 -2.48 16.70
C TYR A 129 -12.74 -2.00 17.10
N ALA A 130 -12.97 -0.68 17.10
CA ALA A 130 -14.26 -0.09 17.45
C ALA A 130 -15.38 -0.56 16.51
N THR A 131 -15.09 -0.72 15.21
CA THR A 131 -16.03 -1.25 14.22
C THR A 131 -16.39 -2.70 14.52
N VAL A 132 -15.40 -3.55 14.84
CA VAL A 132 -15.62 -4.95 15.23
C VAL A 132 -16.39 -5.04 16.56
N GLU A 133 -16.00 -4.25 17.54
CA GLU A 133 -16.69 -4.20 18.84
C GLU A 133 -18.15 -3.82 18.67
N SER A 134 -18.43 -2.78 17.88
CA SER A 134 -19.80 -2.35 17.60
C SER A 134 -20.61 -3.42 16.88
N ALA A 135 -20.01 -4.10 15.90
CA ALA A 135 -20.65 -5.18 15.17
C ALA A 135 -20.97 -6.40 16.06
N LEU A 136 -20.12 -6.71 17.05
CA LEU A 136 -20.29 -7.85 17.95
C LEU A 136 -21.25 -7.56 19.11
N ILE A 137 -21.16 -6.37 19.70
CA ILE A 137 -21.94 -6.01 20.89
C ILE A 137 -23.26 -5.31 20.54
N GLY A 138 -23.45 -4.93 19.27
CA GLY A 138 -24.70 -4.30 18.80
C GLY A 138 -24.91 -2.89 19.34
N ARG A 139 -23.84 -2.14 19.61
CA ARG A 139 -23.92 -0.78 20.18
C ARG A 139 -24.17 0.32 19.15
N ILE A 140 -23.99 0.02 17.86
CA ILE A 140 -24.21 0.99 16.76
C ILE A 140 -25.20 0.39 15.77
N GLU A 141 -26.25 1.12 15.43
CA GLU A 141 -27.14 0.76 14.33
C GLU A 141 -26.59 1.31 12.99
N PRO A 142 -26.66 0.52 11.91
CA PRO A 142 -27.14 -0.85 11.85
C PRO A 142 -26.12 -1.86 12.41
N ASP A 143 -26.57 -2.76 13.26
CA ASP A 143 -25.78 -3.90 13.75
C ASP A 143 -25.46 -4.84 12.60
N VAL A 144 -24.31 -4.62 11.98
CA VAL A 144 -23.86 -5.35 10.79
C VAL A 144 -23.75 -6.84 11.07
N TYR A 145 -23.16 -7.22 12.21
CA TYR A 145 -23.00 -8.62 12.59
C TYR A 145 -24.35 -9.30 12.78
N ARG A 146 -25.28 -8.64 13.47
CA ARG A 146 -26.62 -9.16 13.73
C ARG A 146 -27.42 -9.27 12.44
N ARG A 147 -27.39 -8.25 11.57
CA ARG A 147 -28.06 -8.25 10.29
C ARG A 147 -27.55 -9.37 9.38
N VAL A 148 -26.23 -9.44 9.16
CA VAL A 148 -25.59 -10.50 8.38
C VAL A 148 -25.84 -11.86 9.02
N GLY A 149 -25.84 -11.92 10.38
CA GLY A 149 -26.19 -13.10 11.13
C GLY A 149 -27.63 -13.58 10.88
N LEU A 150 -28.60 -12.68 10.92
CA LEU A 150 -30.01 -12.99 10.67
C LEU A 150 -30.27 -13.42 9.23
N GLU A 151 -29.64 -12.75 8.24
CA GLU A 151 -29.70 -13.17 6.84
C GLU A 151 -29.18 -14.60 6.63
N GLN A 152 -28.07 -14.95 7.29
CA GLN A 152 -27.52 -16.30 7.24
C GLN A 152 -28.37 -17.33 7.98
N VAL A 153 -29.04 -16.94 9.07
CA VAL A 153 -30.03 -17.81 9.76
C VAL A 153 -31.24 -18.07 8.86
N ALA A 154 -31.76 -17.03 8.20
CA ALA A 154 -32.86 -17.16 7.26
C ALA A 154 -32.48 -18.08 6.08
N LEU A 155 -31.28 -17.89 5.51
CA LEU A 155 -30.74 -18.74 4.47
C LEU A 155 -30.59 -20.19 4.92
N ARG A 156 -30.11 -20.40 6.15
CA ARG A 156 -30.00 -21.74 6.76
C ARG A 156 -31.35 -22.41 6.94
N GLN A 157 -32.36 -21.69 7.40
CA GLN A 157 -33.73 -22.23 7.54
C GLN A 157 -34.31 -22.60 6.17
N ALA A 158 -34.02 -21.80 5.15
CA ALA A 158 -34.46 -22.06 3.80
C ALA A 158 -33.73 -23.25 3.11
N THR A 159 -32.45 -23.48 3.45
CA THR A 159 -31.57 -24.43 2.76
C THR A 159 -31.17 -25.64 3.57
N GLY A 160 -31.50 -25.73 4.87
CA GLY A 160 -31.15 -26.87 5.75
C GLY A 160 -29.64 -27.00 6.07
N GLN A 161 -28.81 -26.01 5.74
CA GLN A 161 -27.35 -26.11 5.80
C GLN A 161 -26.77 -26.01 7.22
N GLY A 162 -25.73 -26.79 7.49
CA GLY A 162 -24.97 -26.74 8.75
C GLY A 162 -24.12 -25.47 8.93
N VAL A 163 -23.94 -24.98 10.17
CA VAL A 163 -23.25 -23.73 10.53
C VAL A 163 -21.83 -23.63 9.92
N TYR A 164 -21.07 -24.71 9.91
CA TYR A 164 -19.69 -24.73 9.39
C TYR A 164 -19.59 -24.56 7.87
N LYS A 165 -20.63 -24.98 7.13
CA LYS A 165 -20.65 -24.93 5.67
C LYS A 165 -20.91 -23.51 5.15
N GLN A 166 -21.54 -22.66 5.96
CA GLN A 166 -21.86 -21.27 5.62
C GLN A 166 -20.77 -20.27 6.05
N LEU A 167 -19.75 -20.71 6.80
CA LEU A 167 -18.72 -19.83 7.32
C LEU A 167 -18.01 -18.97 6.26
N PRO A 168 -17.61 -19.50 5.08
CA PRO A 168 -17.03 -18.67 4.03
C PRO A 168 -17.96 -17.59 3.49
N GLN A 169 -19.24 -17.90 3.34
CA GLN A 169 -20.27 -16.97 2.86
C GLN A 169 -20.54 -15.87 3.89
N PHE A 170 -20.60 -16.24 5.17
CA PHE A 170 -20.74 -15.30 6.27
C PHE A 170 -19.53 -14.37 6.38
N VAL A 171 -18.31 -14.90 6.28
CA VAL A 171 -17.07 -14.11 6.28
C VAL A 171 -17.04 -13.13 5.10
N GLU A 172 -17.45 -13.55 3.92
CA GLU A 172 -17.52 -12.67 2.75
C GLU A 172 -18.63 -11.61 2.89
N ALA A 173 -19.74 -11.94 3.54
CA ALA A 173 -20.79 -10.97 3.87
C ALA A 173 -20.29 -9.92 4.87
N LEU A 174 -19.59 -10.32 5.94
CA LEU A 174 -18.95 -9.39 6.88
C LEU A 174 -17.92 -8.47 6.19
N ARG A 175 -17.17 -8.99 5.23
CA ARG A 175 -16.22 -8.21 4.42
C ARG A 175 -16.92 -7.16 3.56
N ARG A 176 -18.02 -7.52 2.91
CA ARG A 176 -18.84 -6.59 2.09
C ARG A 176 -19.45 -5.47 2.94
N GLU A 177 -19.88 -5.80 4.14
CA GLU A 177 -20.41 -4.84 5.10
C GLU A 177 -19.32 -3.98 5.78
N GLY A 178 -18.04 -4.25 5.47
CA GLY A 178 -16.94 -3.41 5.94
C GLY A 178 -16.60 -3.55 7.42
N VAL A 179 -16.80 -4.73 8.03
CA VAL A 179 -16.52 -4.94 9.48
C VAL A 179 -15.07 -4.64 9.86
N THR A 180 -14.12 -4.76 8.93
CA THR A 180 -12.73 -4.30 9.10
C THR A 180 -12.46 -2.98 8.41
N ALA A 181 -13.50 -2.30 7.92
CA ALA A 181 -13.37 -1.00 7.27
C ALA A 181 -13.42 0.12 8.32
N PHE A 182 -12.74 1.20 8.01
CA PHE A 182 -12.88 2.44 8.73
C PHE A 182 -13.17 3.59 7.75
N VAL A 183 -13.68 4.69 8.29
CA VAL A 183 -14.00 5.88 7.51
C VAL A 183 -12.92 6.91 7.79
N ASP A 184 -12.23 7.38 6.75
CA ASP A 184 -11.25 8.45 6.91
C ASP A 184 -11.92 9.82 7.12
N LYS A 185 -11.11 10.84 7.43
CA LYS A 185 -11.59 12.22 7.63
C LYS A 185 -12.36 12.80 6.44
N ALA A 186 -12.19 12.23 5.26
CA ALA A 186 -12.91 12.62 4.03
C ALA A 186 -14.17 11.77 3.77
N GLY A 187 -14.58 10.92 4.71
CA GLY A 187 -15.77 10.06 4.61
C GLY A 187 -15.58 8.83 3.71
N ARG A 188 -14.36 8.47 3.32
CA ARG A 188 -14.11 7.31 2.46
C ARG A 188 -13.97 6.05 3.30
N HIS A 189 -14.64 4.99 2.86
CA HIS A 189 -14.56 3.67 3.50
C HIS A 189 -13.32 2.91 3.02
N TRP A 190 -12.51 2.44 3.96
CA TRP A 190 -11.27 1.70 3.72
C TRP A 190 -11.27 0.38 4.48
N SER A 191 -10.79 -0.70 3.88
CA SER A 191 -10.36 -1.85 4.67
C SER A 191 -9.00 -1.57 5.32
N LEU A 192 -8.73 -2.18 6.48
CA LEU A 192 -7.48 -2.04 7.22
C LEU A 192 -6.26 -2.27 6.30
N HIS A 193 -6.25 -3.38 5.56
CA HIS A 193 -5.19 -3.69 4.60
C HIS A 193 -5.02 -2.60 3.52
N THR A 194 -6.11 -2.12 2.93
CA THR A 194 -6.03 -1.16 1.82
C THR A 194 -5.46 0.18 2.29
N TYR A 195 -5.94 0.68 3.41
CA TYR A 195 -5.46 1.94 3.98
C TYR A 195 -4.01 1.85 4.44
N CYS A 196 -3.67 0.89 5.30
CA CYS A 196 -2.31 0.74 5.80
C CYS A 196 -1.30 0.47 4.68
N SER A 197 -1.71 -0.22 3.60
CA SER A 197 -0.89 -0.37 2.40
C SER A 197 -0.68 0.95 1.67
N MET A 198 -1.69 1.80 1.60
CA MET A 198 -1.60 3.11 0.96
C MET A 198 -0.68 4.04 1.77
N VAL A 199 -0.89 4.18 3.08
CA VAL A 199 -0.05 5.06 3.92
C VAL A 199 1.40 4.58 3.96
N SER A 200 1.65 3.28 4.07
CA SER A 200 3.02 2.73 4.06
C SER A 200 3.77 3.03 2.75
N ARG A 201 3.08 2.93 1.61
CA ARG A 201 3.67 3.29 0.32
C ARG A 201 3.92 4.79 0.19
N THR A 202 2.97 5.61 0.64
CA THR A 202 3.10 7.07 0.63
C THR A 202 4.30 7.50 1.46
N THR A 203 4.40 7.04 2.72
CA THR A 203 5.51 7.36 3.61
C THR A 203 6.85 6.86 3.07
N SER A 204 6.88 5.68 2.46
CA SER A 204 8.08 5.16 1.81
C SER A 204 8.59 6.09 0.70
N ARG A 205 7.68 6.69 -0.10
CA ARG A 205 8.07 7.65 -1.14
C ARG A 205 8.45 9.00 -0.57
N GLN A 206 7.78 9.46 0.49
CA GLN A 206 8.20 10.66 1.23
C GLN A 206 9.63 10.50 1.76
N ALA A 207 9.97 9.33 2.31
CA ALA A 207 11.32 9.02 2.74
C ALA A 207 12.35 9.10 1.62
N GLU A 208 12.04 8.58 0.42
CA GLU A 208 12.91 8.70 -0.75
C GLU A 208 13.11 10.15 -1.19
N VAL A 209 12.04 10.92 -1.24
CA VAL A 209 12.08 12.35 -1.63
C VAL A 209 12.91 13.13 -0.61
N LEU A 210 12.63 12.99 0.69
CA LEU A 210 13.36 13.70 1.76
C LEU A 210 14.83 13.30 1.82
N ALA A 211 15.14 12.00 1.66
CA ALA A 211 16.52 11.55 1.58
C ALA A 211 17.27 12.22 0.41
N SER A 212 16.61 12.37 -0.75
CA SER A 212 17.20 13.06 -1.91
C SER A 212 17.37 14.56 -1.67
N LEU A 213 16.36 15.24 -1.08
CA LEU A 213 16.39 16.69 -0.83
C LEU A 213 17.39 17.10 0.24
N THR A 214 17.70 16.20 1.20
CA THR A 214 18.64 16.45 2.31
C THR A 214 20.04 15.90 2.05
N ALA A 215 20.27 15.20 0.96
CA ALA A 215 21.57 14.63 0.61
C ALA A 215 22.61 15.69 0.29
N ASP A 216 22.19 16.74 -0.42
CA ASP A 216 23.02 17.87 -0.81
C ASP A 216 22.18 19.17 -0.67
N PRO A 217 22.50 20.04 0.31
CA PRO A 217 21.79 21.30 0.51
C PRO A 217 21.87 22.25 -0.70
N GLU A 218 22.96 22.23 -1.44
CA GLU A 218 23.21 23.13 -2.58
C GLU A 218 22.51 22.68 -3.85
N GLN A 219 22.04 21.42 -3.91
CA GLN A 219 21.35 20.88 -5.07
C GLN A 219 19.94 21.48 -5.18
N ASP A 220 19.69 22.23 -6.27
CA ASP A 220 18.38 22.84 -6.53
C ASP A 220 17.52 22.10 -7.54
N LEU A 221 18.14 21.49 -8.57
CA LEU A 221 17.39 20.87 -9.67
C LEU A 221 17.16 19.38 -9.45
N TYR A 222 15.91 18.97 -9.55
CA TYR A 222 15.50 17.56 -9.42
C TYR A 222 14.59 17.13 -10.54
N ARG A 223 14.78 15.90 -11.02
CA ARG A 223 13.92 15.28 -12.03
C ARG A 223 13.02 14.23 -11.39
N ILE A 224 11.72 14.27 -11.70
CA ILE A 224 10.79 13.21 -11.30
C ILE A 224 11.05 11.95 -12.13
N THR A 225 11.10 10.81 -11.43
CA THR A 225 11.41 9.51 -12.06
C THR A 225 10.33 9.09 -13.07
N ARG A 226 10.74 8.32 -14.08
CA ARG A 226 9.82 7.65 -15.02
C ARG A 226 9.65 6.20 -14.61
N THR A 227 8.41 5.73 -14.46
CA THR A 227 8.12 4.36 -14.01
C THR A 227 7.75 3.41 -15.15
N GLY A 228 7.49 3.92 -16.34
CA GLY A 228 7.08 3.15 -17.52
C GLY A 228 5.64 2.63 -17.47
N THR A 229 5.04 2.51 -16.28
CA THR A 229 3.64 2.17 -16.09
C THR A 229 3.04 3.12 -15.06
N THR A 230 2.61 4.28 -15.52
CA THR A 230 2.12 5.37 -14.68
C THR A 230 0.62 5.59 -14.81
N CYS A 231 -0.02 6.10 -13.77
CA CYS A 231 -1.42 6.52 -13.81
C CYS A 231 -1.59 7.86 -14.53
N ALA A 232 -2.82 8.22 -14.88
CA ALA A 232 -3.13 9.49 -15.54
C ALA A 232 -2.72 10.72 -14.71
N LEU A 233 -2.82 10.63 -13.37
CA LEU A 233 -2.48 11.73 -12.47
C LEU A 233 -0.98 12.01 -12.43
N CYS A 234 -0.14 10.97 -12.48
CA CYS A 234 1.31 11.12 -12.42
C CYS A 234 1.97 11.40 -13.76
N ALA A 235 1.39 10.91 -14.84
CA ALA A 235 1.99 10.96 -16.17
C ALA A 235 2.44 12.37 -16.62
N PRO A 236 1.68 13.46 -16.35
CA PRO A 236 2.10 14.80 -16.72
C PRO A 236 3.36 15.30 -16.05
N TYR A 237 3.76 14.71 -14.92
CA TYR A 237 4.90 15.13 -14.11
C TYR A 237 6.16 14.32 -14.38
N GLU A 238 6.04 13.10 -14.94
CA GLU A 238 7.16 12.20 -15.17
C GLU A 238 8.25 12.77 -16.07
N GLY A 239 9.50 12.72 -15.62
CA GLY A 239 10.67 13.08 -16.38
C GLY A 239 10.93 14.58 -16.52
N ARG A 240 10.07 15.43 -15.97
CA ARG A 240 10.30 16.87 -15.89
C ARG A 240 11.32 17.20 -14.81
N VAL A 241 12.01 18.29 -15.02
CA VAL A 241 12.93 18.90 -14.04
C VAL A 241 12.23 20.03 -13.31
N TYR A 242 12.48 20.13 -12.01
CA TYR A 242 11.91 21.11 -11.10
C TYR A 242 12.97 21.73 -10.22
N SER A 243 12.74 22.96 -9.77
CA SER A 243 13.55 23.67 -8.81
C SER A 243 13.05 23.42 -7.38
N LYS A 244 13.94 22.98 -6.47
CA LYS A 244 13.65 22.84 -5.02
C LYS A 244 13.32 24.18 -4.37
N SER A 245 14.13 25.20 -4.68
CA SER A 245 13.94 26.56 -4.16
C SER A 245 12.68 27.24 -4.73
N GLY A 246 12.24 26.83 -5.92
CA GLY A 246 11.17 27.50 -6.66
C GLY A 246 11.56 28.86 -7.24
N THR A 247 12.84 29.25 -7.17
CA THR A 247 13.33 30.55 -7.61
C THR A 247 14.06 30.49 -8.97
N ASN A 248 14.27 29.28 -9.50
CA ASN A 248 14.92 29.13 -10.80
C ASN A 248 13.98 29.57 -11.93
N PRO A 249 14.40 30.51 -12.80
CA PRO A 249 13.51 31.06 -13.83
C PRO A 249 13.20 30.05 -14.98
N ASP A 250 14.04 29.04 -15.14
CA ASP A 250 13.97 28.08 -16.27
C ASP A 250 13.17 26.82 -15.95
N TYR A 251 12.98 26.52 -14.66
CA TYR A 251 12.33 25.30 -14.19
C TYR A 251 11.22 25.59 -13.18
N PRO A 252 10.06 24.93 -13.29
CA PRO A 252 8.95 25.13 -12.37
C PRO A 252 9.31 24.71 -10.94
N PRO A 253 8.64 25.29 -9.92
CA PRO A 253 8.82 24.86 -8.55
C PRO A 253 8.51 23.38 -8.34
N LEU A 254 9.32 22.69 -7.54
CA LEU A 254 9.05 21.26 -7.21
C LEU A 254 7.74 21.10 -6.44
N ALA A 255 7.32 22.12 -5.72
CA ALA A 255 6.02 22.13 -5.03
C ALA A 255 4.83 21.93 -5.99
N ASP A 256 4.93 22.40 -7.25
CA ASP A 256 3.86 22.26 -8.26
C ASP A 256 3.59 20.80 -8.64
N ALA A 257 4.58 19.93 -8.46
CA ALA A 257 4.46 18.53 -8.79
C ALA A 257 3.77 17.69 -7.70
N PHE A 258 3.68 18.20 -6.48
CA PHE A 258 3.19 17.47 -5.33
C PHE A 258 1.79 17.94 -4.90
N GLY A 259 1.00 17.02 -4.35
CA GLY A 259 -0.29 17.35 -3.77
C GLY A 259 -0.11 18.22 -2.51
N LYS A 260 -0.95 19.25 -2.37
CA LYS A 260 -0.95 20.15 -1.21
C LYS A 260 -1.57 19.51 0.02
N GLN A 261 -1.03 19.83 1.19
CA GLN A 261 -1.64 19.49 2.49
C GLN A 261 -2.83 20.41 2.79
N ASP A 262 -2.62 21.72 2.67
CA ASP A 262 -3.66 22.73 2.71
C ASP A 262 -3.85 23.33 1.30
N PRO A 263 -5.00 23.08 0.65
CA PRO A 263 -5.28 23.64 -0.68
C PRO A 263 -5.25 25.17 -0.74
N ASN A 264 -5.51 25.84 0.37
CA ASN A 264 -5.50 27.30 0.49
C ASN A 264 -4.17 27.85 1.01
N GLY A 265 -3.24 26.99 1.38
CA GLY A 265 -1.92 27.35 1.89
C GLY A 265 -0.94 27.76 0.78
N PRO A 266 0.26 28.22 1.17
CA PRO A 266 1.27 28.70 0.23
C PRO A 266 1.77 27.58 -0.71
N ASP A 267 2.27 27.99 -1.90
CA ASP A 267 2.88 27.09 -2.89
C ASP A 267 4.36 26.80 -2.52
N THR A 268 4.55 26.11 -1.40
CA THR A 268 5.88 25.75 -0.86
C THR A 268 5.97 24.24 -0.64
N LEU A 269 7.18 23.67 -0.66
CA LEU A 269 7.41 22.25 -0.37
C LEU A 269 6.90 21.84 1.02
N THR A 270 6.92 22.73 1.99
CA THR A 270 6.44 22.48 3.36
C THR A 270 4.92 22.30 3.41
N ASN A 271 4.19 22.82 2.42
CA ASN A 271 2.74 22.64 2.28
C ASN A 271 2.38 21.49 1.31
N THR A 272 3.28 20.55 1.08
CA THR A 272 3.01 19.41 0.18
C THR A 272 3.08 18.08 0.92
N TRP A 273 2.42 17.08 0.36
CA TRP A 273 2.57 15.69 0.80
C TRP A 273 3.88 15.03 0.34
N LEU A 274 4.77 15.75 -0.36
CA LEU A 274 5.98 15.22 -1.02
C LEU A 274 5.68 13.99 -1.91
N ASN A 275 4.47 13.93 -2.43
CA ASN A 275 3.95 12.91 -3.34
C ASN A 275 2.99 13.57 -4.32
N ILE A 276 2.94 13.11 -5.55
CA ILE A 276 1.98 13.59 -6.55
C ILE A 276 0.54 13.30 -6.09
N HIS A 277 0.31 12.11 -5.55
CA HIS A 277 -0.96 11.69 -4.93
C HIS A 277 -0.71 10.52 -3.95
N PRO A 278 -1.64 10.20 -3.03
CA PRO A 278 -1.51 9.05 -2.14
C PRO A 278 -1.26 7.74 -2.89
N GLY A 279 -0.28 6.96 -2.44
CA GLY A 279 0.13 5.71 -3.08
C GLY A 279 0.94 5.87 -4.36
N CYS A 280 1.41 7.08 -4.66
CA CYS A 280 2.31 7.38 -5.79
C CYS A 280 3.59 6.53 -5.72
N LEU A 281 4.11 6.13 -6.88
CA LEU A 281 5.36 5.35 -6.99
C LEU A 281 6.56 6.19 -7.46
N HIS A 282 6.34 7.49 -7.72
CA HIS A 282 7.37 8.38 -8.21
C HIS A 282 8.24 8.91 -7.09
N SER A 283 9.52 9.07 -7.39
CA SER A 283 10.53 9.71 -6.58
C SER A 283 11.24 10.78 -7.41
N ILE A 284 12.24 11.42 -6.84
CA ILE A 284 13.08 12.41 -7.50
C ILE A 284 14.54 11.96 -7.53
N HIS A 285 15.32 12.50 -8.44
CA HIS A 285 16.77 12.39 -8.43
C HIS A 285 17.40 13.72 -8.83
N SER A 286 18.61 13.96 -8.34
CA SER A 286 19.38 15.17 -8.64
C SER A 286 19.60 15.31 -10.14
N PHE A 287 19.50 16.52 -10.66
CA PHE A 287 19.69 16.86 -12.06
C PHE A 287 20.72 17.99 -12.20
N THR A 288 21.51 17.95 -13.26
CA THR A 288 22.41 19.05 -13.66
C THR A 288 22.36 19.26 -15.15
N GLU A 289 22.57 20.48 -15.58
CA GLU A 289 22.77 20.85 -16.99
C GLU A 289 24.20 20.58 -17.48
N ALA A 290 25.14 20.43 -16.54
CA ALA A 290 26.55 20.23 -16.85
C ALA A 290 26.77 18.98 -17.73
N GLY A 291 27.60 19.10 -18.77
CA GLY A 291 27.91 18.01 -19.68
C GLY A 291 26.85 17.75 -20.77
N ARG A 292 25.83 18.62 -20.90
CA ARG A 292 24.80 18.54 -21.95
C ARG A 292 25.01 19.62 -23.01
N SER A 293 24.54 19.40 -24.22
CA SER A 293 24.52 20.44 -25.22
C SER A 293 23.45 21.50 -24.93
N ALA A 294 23.63 22.70 -25.50
CA ALA A 294 22.64 23.77 -25.34
C ALA A 294 21.25 23.37 -25.88
N GLU A 295 21.20 22.59 -26.94
CA GLU A 295 19.98 22.08 -27.55
C GLU A 295 19.28 21.07 -26.61
N GLU A 296 20.02 20.16 -25.98
CA GLU A 296 19.49 19.20 -25.01
C GLU A 296 18.93 19.93 -23.79
N VAL A 297 19.65 20.91 -23.25
CA VAL A 297 19.20 21.74 -22.14
C VAL A 297 17.91 22.46 -22.50
N GLN A 298 17.84 23.08 -23.66
CA GLN A 298 16.66 23.80 -24.12
C GLN A 298 15.44 22.86 -24.26
N GLN A 299 15.64 21.67 -24.82
CA GLN A 299 14.58 20.65 -24.91
C GLN A 299 14.05 20.23 -23.53
N ILE A 300 14.94 20.09 -22.53
CA ILE A 300 14.55 19.74 -21.16
C ILE A 300 13.79 20.89 -20.52
N LYS A 301 14.23 22.14 -20.69
CA LYS A 301 13.52 23.34 -20.21
C LYS A 301 12.12 23.42 -20.83
N ASP A 302 12.02 23.26 -22.14
CA ASP A 302 10.74 23.30 -22.86
C ASP A 302 9.79 22.17 -22.42
N PHE A 303 10.32 20.96 -22.25
CA PHE A 303 9.55 19.83 -21.76
C PHE A 303 9.06 20.05 -20.32
N SER A 304 9.87 20.69 -19.46
CA SER A 304 9.55 20.92 -18.07
C SER A 304 8.60 22.11 -17.85
N ASN A 305 8.55 23.05 -18.81
CA ASN A 305 7.75 24.26 -18.72
C ASN A 305 6.25 23.97 -18.87
N PRO A 306 5.40 24.25 -17.86
CA PRO A 306 3.97 23.98 -17.92
C PRO A 306 3.21 24.84 -18.94
N ALA A 307 3.76 26.01 -19.35
CA ALA A 307 3.15 26.83 -20.40
C ALA A 307 3.30 26.19 -21.79
N LYS A 308 4.41 25.47 -22.04
CA LYS A 308 4.67 24.74 -23.29
C LYS A 308 4.12 23.31 -23.27
N ASN A 309 4.07 22.70 -22.10
CA ASN A 309 3.63 21.33 -21.86
C ASN A 309 2.69 21.28 -20.63
N PRO A 310 1.40 21.59 -20.78
CA PRO A 310 0.46 21.71 -19.66
C PRO A 310 0.29 20.41 -18.88
N TYR A 311 0.12 20.50 -17.55
CA TYR A 311 -0.16 19.35 -16.69
C TYR A 311 -1.53 18.70 -16.94
N SER A 312 -2.46 19.42 -17.58
CA SER A 312 -3.77 18.90 -17.98
C SER A 312 -3.73 17.89 -19.12
N ARG A 313 -2.60 17.81 -19.84
CA ARG A 313 -2.41 16.88 -20.96
C ARG A 313 -1.89 15.54 -20.47
N ASP A 314 -2.60 14.46 -20.76
CA ASP A 314 -2.09 13.10 -20.56
C ASP A 314 -1.07 12.75 -21.64
N PRO A 315 0.23 12.61 -21.33
CA PRO A 315 1.26 12.35 -22.31
C PRO A 315 1.41 10.86 -22.68
N ARG A 316 0.62 9.98 -22.05
CA ARG A 316 0.77 8.53 -22.23
C ARG A 316 0.34 8.08 -23.63
N SER A 317 1.14 7.21 -24.22
CA SER A 317 0.74 6.46 -25.41
C SER A 317 -0.32 5.41 -25.05
N GLN A 318 -1.09 4.95 -26.05
CA GLN A 318 -2.05 3.88 -25.89
C GLN A 318 -1.41 2.62 -25.26
N LYS A 319 -0.19 2.26 -25.67
CA LYS A 319 0.58 1.14 -25.10
C LYS A 319 0.85 1.30 -23.61
N GLN A 320 1.16 2.52 -23.15
CA GLN A 320 1.39 2.80 -21.72
C GLN A 320 0.09 2.73 -20.91
N ILE A 321 -1.02 3.20 -21.48
CA ILE A 321 -2.36 3.09 -20.86
C ILE A 321 -2.75 1.63 -20.71
N GLU A 322 -2.55 0.81 -21.73
CA GLU A 322 -2.83 -0.63 -21.69
C GLU A 322 -1.94 -1.36 -20.68
N ALA A 323 -0.64 -1.05 -20.64
CA ALA A 323 0.29 -1.60 -19.66
C ALA A 323 -0.13 -1.26 -18.21
N TYR A 324 -0.58 -0.02 -17.95
CA TYR A 324 -1.10 0.38 -16.65
C TYR A 324 -2.38 -0.40 -16.29
N ARG A 325 -3.33 -0.52 -17.22
CA ARG A 325 -4.57 -1.30 -17.03
C ARG A 325 -4.26 -2.77 -16.73
N ALA A 326 -3.32 -3.37 -17.46
CA ALA A 326 -2.89 -4.75 -17.23
C ALA A 326 -2.30 -4.94 -15.82
N LYS A 327 -1.50 -3.99 -15.34
CA LYS A 327 -0.94 -3.99 -13.99
C LYS A 327 -2.03 -3.95 -12.92
N GLU A 328 -3.02 -3.06 -13.06
CA GLU A 328 -4.14 -2.97 -12.11
C GLU A 328 -5.02 -4.22 -12.15
N GLN A 329 -5.26 -4.80 -13.32
CA GLN A 329 -5.98 -6.07 -13.47
C GLN A 329 -5.24 -7.23 -12.80
N ALA A 330 -3.90 -7.29 -12.96
CA ALA A 330 -3.07 -8.32 -12.31
C ALA A 330 -3.14 -8.20 -10.78
N ARG A 331 -3.10 -6.97 -10.25
CA ARG A 331 -3.25 -6.71 -8.81
C ARG A 331 -4.63 -7.15 -8.30
N ALA A 332 -5.69 -6.79 -9.01
CA ALA A 332 -7.05 -7.18 -8.65
C ALA A 332 -7.25 -8.71 -8.73
N LYS A 333 -6.66 -9.36 -9.74
CA LYS A 333 -6.65 -10.83 -9.87
C LYS A 333 -5.95 -11.47 -8.68
N TRP A 334 -4.75 -11.00 -8.32
CA TRP A 334 -4.00 -11.51 -7.18
C TRP A 334 -4.82 -11.45 -5.88
N LEU A 335 -5.47 -10.33 -5.62
CA LEU A 335 -6.31 -10.16 -4.43
C LEU A 335 -7.51 -11.10 -4.41
N ARG A 336 -8.18 -11.29 -5.55
CA ARG A 336 -9.27 -12.29 -5.68
C ARG A 336 -8.79 -13.73 -5.44
N GLU A 337 -7.61 -14.06 -5.93
CA GLU A 337 -7.02 -15.40 -5.72
C GLU A 337 -6.63 -15.61 -4.26
N TYR A 338 -6.11 -14.58 -3.59
CA TYR A 338 -5.80 -14.61 -2.17
C TYR A 338 -7.07 -14.85 -1.34
N ARG A 339 -8.13 -14.09 -1.57
CA ARG A 339 -9.43 -14.29 -0.91
C ARG A 339 -10.03 -15.67 -1.19
N SER A 340 -9.86 -16.19 -2.40
CA SER A 340 -10.26 -17.56 -2.74
C SER A 340 -9.49 -18.56 -1.87
N TRP A 341 -8.16 -18.44 -1.74
CA TRP A 341 -7.37 -19.30 -0.85
C TRP A 341 -7.87 -19.26 0.59
N GLU A 342 -8.17 -18.09 1.13
CA GLU A 342 -8.76 -17.97 2.46
C GLU A 342 -10.07 -18.72 2.59
N SER A 343 -10.96 -18.60 1.61
CA SER A 343 -12.25 -19.34 1.59
C SER A 343 -12.03 -20.85 1.55
N TYR A 344 -11.09 -21.33 0.76
CA TYR A 344 -10.72 -22.75 0.74
C TYR A 344 -10.15 -23.21 2.08
N ARG A 345 -9.29 -22.40 2.71
CA ARG A 345 -8.76 -22.70 4.05
C ARG A 345 -9.84 -22.77 5.12
N LEU A 346 -10.80 -21.85 5.09
CA LEU A 346 -11.94 -21.83 6.02
C LEU A 346 -12.83 -23.08 5.87
N THR A 347 -13.08 -23.50 4.63
CA THR A 347 -13.97 -24.63 4.34
C THR A 347 -13.30 -25.98 4.56
N LEU A 348 -12.06 -26.15 4.10
CA LEU A 348 -11.36 -27.43 4.04
C LEU A 348 -10.26 -27.62 5.10
N GLY A 349 -9.93 -26.56 5.87
CA GLY A 349 -8.95 -26.59 6.94
C GLY A 349 -7.55 -26.98 6.45
N ASP A 350 -6.94 -27.95 7.13
CA ASP A 350 -5.58 -28.39 6.85
C ASP A 350 -5.41 -29.22 5.56
N LYS A 351 -6.50 -29.54 4.88
CA LYS A 351 -6.45 -30.16 3.55
C LYS A 351 -5.89 -29.20 2.47
N VAL A 352 -5.91 -27.88 2.74
CA VAL A 352 -5.42 -26.83 1.84
C VAL A 352 -4.11 -26.26 2.39
N PRO A 353 -3.14 -25.90 1.53
CA PRO A 353 -1.84 -25.37 1.97
C PRO A 353 -1.95 -24.21 2.94
N LYS A 354 -1.06 -24.18 3.94
CA LYS A 354 -0.95 -23.07 4.92
C LYS A 354 -0.49 -21.76 4.29
N THR A 355 0.13 -21.79 3.10
CA THR A 355 0.63 -20.59 2.42
C THR A 355 -0.10 -20.36 1.10
N PHE A 356 -0.41 -19.10 0.82
CA PHE A 356 -1.01 -18.69 -0.44
C PHE A 356 -0.14 -19.03 -1.65
N ALA A 357 1.19 -18.85 -1.53
CA ALA A 357 2.12 -19.15 -2.62
C ALA A 357 2.03 -20.62 -3.08
N THR A 358 1.94 -21.57 -2.14
CA THR A 358 1.78 -22.99 -2.45
C THR A 358 0.42 -23.24 -3.11
N PHE A 359 -0.65 -22.65 -2.60
CA PHE A 359 -1.99 -22.75 -3.19
C PHE A 359 -2.00 -22.21 -4.62
N GLN A 360 -1.43 -21.02 -4.84
CA GLN A 360 -1.35 -20.38 -6.15
C GLN A 360 -0.56 -21.23 -7.17
N LYS A 361 0.54 -21.85 -6.74
CA LYS A 361 1.34 -22.75 -7.58
C LYS A 361 0.50 -23.93 -8.11
N HIS A 362 -0.21 -24.62 -7.21
CA HIS A 362 -1.06 -25.75 -7.60
C HIS A 362 -2.25 -25.32 -8.48
N ARG A 363 -2.85 -24.17 -8.15
CA ARG A 363 -3.93 -23.57 -8.95
C ARG A 363 -3.47 -23.18 -10.36
N ALA A 364 -2.29 -22.58 -10.49
CA ALA A 364 -1.73 -22.19 -11.79
C ALA A 364 -1.35 -23.40 -12.65
N ALA A 365 -0.88 -24.49 -12.01
CA ALA A 365 -0.53 -25.73 -12.69
C ALA A 365 -1.76 -26.59 -13.07
N ASP A 366 -2.96 -26.25 -12.57
CA ASP A 366 -4.19 -27.07 -12.68
C ASP A 366 -3.98 -28.56 -12.37
N ASP A 367 -3.12 -28.84 -11.39
CA ASP A 367 -2.69 -30.20 -11.04
C ASP A 367 -3.74 -30.96 -10.22
N GLU A 368 -3.45 -32.24 -9.93
CA GLU A 368 -4.38 -33.13 -9.22
C GLU A 368 -4.73 -32.65 -7.80
N LYS A 369 -3.80 -31.95 -7.12
CA LYS A 369 -4.08 -31.37 -5.81
C LYS A 369 -5.10 -30.24 -5.92
N TRP A 370 -4.94 -29.36 -6.90
CA TRP A 370 -5.90 -28.30 -7.18
C TRP A 370 -7.28 -28.85 -7.54
N LYS A 371 -7.33 -29.86 -8.43
CA LYS A 371 -8.59 -30.52 -8.82
C LYS A 371 -9.27 -31.16 -7.62
N THR A 372 -8.51 -31.82 -6.74
CA THR A 372 -9.00 -32.40 -5.49
C THR A 372 -9.60 -31.36 -4.56
N TRP A 373 -8.89 -30.24 -4.29
CA TRP A 373 -9.42 -29.17 -3.45
C TRP A 373 -10.68 -28.55 -4.05
N ARG A 374 -10.70 -28.35 -5.36
CA ARG A 374 -11.85 -27.81 -6.08
C ARG A 374 -13.07 -28.71 -5.98
N LYS A 375 -12.88 -30.03 -6.07
CA LYS A 375 -13.94 -31.02 -5.89
C LYS A 375 -14.47 -30.97 -4.46
N LEU A 376 -13.59 -31.12 -3.45
CA LEU A 376 -13.96 -31.08 -2.03
C LEU A 376 -14.66 -29.76 -1.64
N TYR A 377 -14.18 -28.63 -2.17
CA TYR A 377 -14.80 -27.33 -1.92
C TYR A 377 -16.20 -27.21 -2.51
N ARG A 378 -16.42 -27.77 -3.71
CA ARG A 378 -17.75 -27.87 -4.34
C ARG A 378 -18.68 -28.79 -3.57
N GLU A 379 -18.21 -29.94 -3.16
CA GLU A 379 -18.97 -30.90 -2.36
C GLU A 379 -19.39 -30.28 -1.03
N ALA A 380 -18.47 -29.67 -0.32
CA ALA A 380 -18.74 -28.96 0.93
C ALA A 380 -19.75 -27.80 0.76
N ASN A 381 -19.77 -27.14 -0.38
CA ASN A 381 -20.73 -26.08 -0.69
C ASN A 381 -22.04 -26.60 -1.33
N ALA A 382 -22.02 -27.71 -2.07
CA ALA A 382 -23.22 -28.32 -2.69
C ALA A 382 -24.07 -29.07 -1.67
N GLU A 383 -23.46 -29.85 -0.78
CA GLU A 383 -24.16 -30.40 0.40
C GLU A 383 -24.74 -29.32 1.29
N SER A 384 -24.36 -28.08 1.07
CA SER A 384 -24.86 -26.89 1.73
C SER A 384 -26.04 -26.24 0.99
N SER A 385 -26.38 -26.71 -0.20
CA SER A 385 -27.50 -26.22 -1.02
C SER A 385 -28.63 -27.25 -1.19
N ALA A 386 -28.45 -28.47 -0.71
CA ALA A 386 -29.46 -29.54 -0.60
C ALA A 386 -30.01 -29.64 0.83
#